data_9da7644bfa325ed98c402238307e1944
#
_entry.id   9da7644bfa325ed98c402238307e1944
#
_cell.length_a   1.000
_cell.length_b   1.000
_cell.length_c   1.000
_cell.angle_alpha   90.00
_cell.angle_beta   90.00
_cell.angle_gamma   90.00
#
_symmetry.space_group_name_H-M   'P 1'
#
loop_
_entity.id
_entity.type
_entity.pdbx_description
1 polymer ?
#
loop_
_entity_poly.entity_id
_entity_poly.type
_entity_poly.pdbx_seq_one_letter_code
_entity_poly.pdbx_strand_id
1 'polypeptide(L)'
;VVMVAIMVITSLHMEDHQHARADIYTVISAHTFGMFAPSIISGWLLDKIGRGRMIFIGSFTLLLSCITAPLSPNVLPLGISLFLLGAGWNFCFVGGSTLLSDQLSPVERSRTQGTSDFLVGLASAIISLSSGFIFDASSYTMMAVIAGILALVPLFMALSFMKGSVVVSKQVNT
;
A
#
# COMPACT_ATOMS: atom_id res chain seq x y z
N VAL A 1 -1.51 -2.85 -6.24
CA VAL A 1 -2.56 -3.88 -6.28
C VAL A 1 -3.52 -3.71 -5.10
N VAL A 2 -3.14 -4.01 -3.85
CA VAL A 2 -3.97 -3.86 -2.63
C VAL A 2 -4.62 -2.47 -2.54
N MET A 3 -3.82 -1.42 -2.70
CA MET A 3 -4.27 -0.03 -2.64
C MET A 3 -5.41 0.26 -3.63
N VAL A 4 -5.23 -0.11 -4.91
CA VAL A 4 -6.23 0.15 -5.96
C VAL A 4 -7.51 -0.63 -5.68
N ALA A 5 -7.41 -1.90 -5.27
CA ALA A 5 -8.57 -2.70 -4.91
C ALA A 5 -9.42 -2.02 -3.82
N ILE A 6 -8.81 -1.70 -2.68
CA ILE A 6 -9.55 -1.07 -1.55
C ILE A 6 -10.11 0.30 -1.94
N MET A 7 -9.34 1.14 -2.66
CA MET A 7 -9.82 2.46 -3.08
C MET A 7 -11.07 2.37 -3.95
N VAL A 8 -11.06 1.50 -4.98
CA VAL A 8 -12.18 1.35 -5.92
C VAL A 8 -13.42 0.79 -5.21
N ILE A 9 -13.26 -0.28 -4.44
CA ILE A 9 -14.39 -0.89 -3.75
C ILE A 9 -14.96 0.00 -2.63
N THR A 10 -14.15 0.84 -2.00
CA THR A 10 -14.65 1.81 -1.02
C THR A 10 -15.56 2.84 -1.68
N SER A 11 -15.21 3.31 -2.89
CA SER A 11 -16.08 4.23 -3.64
C SER A 11 -17.41 3.59 -3.98
N LEU A 12 -17.41 2.33 -4.46
CA LEU A 12 -18.63 1.57 -4.76
C LEU A 12 -19.47 1.32 -3.51
N HIS A 13 -18.82 0.93 -2.41
CA HIS A 13 -19.48 0.72 -1.12
C HIS A 13 -20.17 1.99 -0.59
N MET A 14 -19.54 3.16 -0.76
CA MET A 14 -20.15 4.43 -0.38
C MET A 14 -21.33 4.79 -1.28
N GLU A 15 -21.29 4.49 -2.57
CA GLU A 15 -22.42 4.67 -3.48
C GLU A 15 -23.60 3.78 -3.09
N ASP A 16 -23.37 2.52 -2.78
CA ASP A 16 -24.39 1.58 -2.28
C ASP A 16 -25.07 2.08 -1.01
N HIS A 17 -24.34 2.72 -0.11
CA HIS A 17 -24.85 3.33 1.11
C HIS A 17 -25.43 4.74 0.89
N GLN A 18 -25.61 5.15 -0.36
CA GLN A 18 -26.22 6.43 -0.75
C GLN A 18 -25.53 7.66 -0.16
N HIS A 19 -24.22 7.60 0.06
CA HIS A 19 -23.43 8.77 0.44
C HIS A 19 -23.44 9.84 -0.65
N ALA A 20 -23.42 11.12 -0.25
CA ALA A 20 -23.30 12.22 -1.19
C ALA A 20 -21.95 12.12 -1.93
N ARG A 21 -21.92 12.52 -3.21
CA ARG A 21 -20.67 12.55 -4.00
C ARG A 21 -19.57 13.38 -3.34
N ALA A 22 -19.92 14.43 -2.62
CA ALA A 22 -18.96 15.24 -1.86
C ALA A 22 -18.24 14.41 -0.77
N ASP A 23 -18.95 13.49 -0.12
CA ASP A 23 -18.38 12.62 0.91
C ASP A 23 -17.40 11.61 0.28
N ILE A 24 -17.77 11.04 -0.87
CA ILE A 24 -16.89 10.12 -1.62
C ILE A 24 -15.60 10.85 -2.04
N TYR A 25 -15.72 12.07 -2.59
CA TYR A 25 -14.55 12.86 -2.95
C TYR A 25 -13.68 13.22 -1.73
N THR A 26 -14.27 13.46 -0.57
CA THR A 26 -13.54 13.73 0.67
C THR A 26 -12.71 12.54 1.08
N VAL A 27 -13.28 11.34 1.04
CA VAL A 27 -12.60 10.08 1.39
C VAL A 27 -11.48 9.76 0.39
N ILE A 28 -11.72 9.93 -0.92
CA ILE A 28 -10.67 9.76 -1.94
C ILE A 28 -9.57 10.80 -1.78
N SER A 29 -9.91 12.04 -1.45
CA SER A 29 -8.93 13.11 -1.20
C SER A 29 -8.06 12.78 0.02
N ALA A 30 -8.63 12.22 1.08
CA ALA A 30 -7.88 11.76 2.25
C ALA A 30 -6.89 10.66 1.86
N HIS A 31 -7.28 9.72 0.98
CA HIS A 31 -6.38 8.71 0.41
C HIS A 31 -5.21 9.36 -0.35
N THR A 32 -5.52 10.23 -1.29
CA THR A 32 -4.50 10.92 -2.10
C THR A 32 -3.55 11.74 -1.23
N PHE A 33 -4.08 12.42 -0.22
CA PHE A 33 -3.27 13.14 0.76
C PHE A 33 -2.34 12.18 1.52
N GLY A 34 -2.84 11.02 1.95
CA GLY A 34 -2.04 9.95 2.56
C GLY A 34 -0.93 9.41 1.65
N MET A 35 -1.16 9.36 0.33
CA MET A 35 -0.14 8.92 -0.62
C MET A 35 1.04 9.90 -0.75
N PHE A 36 0.79 11.20 -0.68
CA PHE A 36 1.81 12.20 -1.02
C PHE A 36 2.33 12.99 0.18
N ALA A 37 1.51 13.32 1.17
CA ALA A 37 1.95 14.09 2.33
C ALA A 37 3.11 13.43 3.11
N PRO A 38 3.11 12.10 3.35
CA PRO A 38 4.23 11.46 4.01
C PRO A 38 5.54 11.52 3.23
N SER A 39 5.53 11.78 1.91
CA SER A 39 6.74 11.85 1.08
C SER A 39 7.72 12.91 1.55
N ILE A 40 7.25 13.96 2.21
CA ILE A 40 8.07 15.02 2.79
C ILE A 40 9.07 14.47 3.82
N ILE A 41 8.65 13.44 4.57
CA ILE A 41 9.46 12.83 5.64
C ILE A 41 9.95 11.42 5.29
N SER A 42 9.37 10.80 4.27
CA SER A 42 9.65 9.39 3.92
C SER A 42 11.11 9.16 3.56
N GLY A 43 11.75 10.08 2.84
CA GLY A 43 13.17 9.97 2.50
C GLY A 43 14.05 10.01 3.75
N TRP A 44 13.85 11.00 4.61
CA TRP A 44 14.60 11.10 5.87
C TRP A 44 14.35 9.89 6.79
N LEU A 45 13.10 9.45 6.89
CA LEU A 45 12.76 8.28 7.70
C LEU A 45 13.43 7.01 7.15
N LEU A 46 13.42 6.84 5.83
CA LEU A 46 14.06 5.73 5.14
C LEU A 46 15.56 5.65 5.44
N ASP A 47 16.25 6.79 5.42
CA ASP A 47 17.69 6.85 5.73
C ASP A 47 17.96 6.53 7.19
N LYS A 48 17.07 6.93 8.10
CA LYS A 48 17.21 6.72 9.55
C LYS A 48 16.92 5.28 9.99
N ILE A 49 15.85 4.67 9.48
CA ILE A 49 15.39 3.33 9.93
C ILE A 49 15.76 2.20 8.97
N GLY A 50 16.12 2.52 7.73
CA GLY A 50 16.49 1.57 6.70
C GLY A 50 15.30 1.01 5.89
N ARG A 51 15.61 0.45 4.71
CA ARG A 51 14.64 0.03 3.69
C ARG A 51 13.67 -1.04 4.20
N GLY A 52 14.19 -2.09 4.83
CA GLY A 52 13.37 -3.20 5.33
C GLY A 52 12.35 -2.78 6.38
N ARG A 53 12.75 -1.93 7.34
CA ARG A 53 11.83 -1.42 8.37
C ARG A 53 10.78 -0.49 7.78
N MET A 54 11.16 0.31 6.78
CA MET A 54 10.23 1.19 6.08
C MET A 54 9.13 0.38 5.37
N ILE A 55 9.51 -0.67 4.61
CA ILE A 55 8.56 -1.57 3.95
C ILE A 55 7.68 -2.28 4.98
N PHE A 56 8.24 -2.71 6.11
CA PHE A 56 7.50 -3.34 7.19
C PHE A 56 6.42 -2.42 7.75
N ILE A 57 6.78 -1.17 8.09
CA ILE A 57 5.83 -0.16 8.61
C ILE A 57 4.74 0.11 7.57
N GLY A 58 5.12 0.28 6.29
CA GLY A 58 4.16 0.49 5.21
C GLY A 58 3.18 -0.67 5.06
N SER A 59 3.69 -1.91 5.04
CA SER A 59 2.85 -3.11 4.93
C SER A 59 1.92 -3.30 6.12
N PHE A 60 2.40 -2.98 7.33
CA PHE A 60 1.59 -3.02 8.54
C PHE A 60 0.48 -1.95 8.49
N THR A 61 0.79 -0.75 8.02
CA THR A 61 -0.20 0.33 7.83
C THR A 61 -1.25 -0.03 6.79
N LEU A 62 -0.85 -0.68 5.67
CA LEU A 62 -1.78 -1.24 4.69
C LEU A 62 -2.71 -2.28 5.30
N LEU A 63 -2.18 -3.20 6.10
CA LEU A 63 -2.98 -4.22 6.78
C LEU A 63 -3.98 -3.58 7.75
N LEU A 64 -3.55 -2.58 8.52
CA LEU A 64 -4.41 -1.83 9.42
C LEU A 64 -5.55 -1.14 8.68
N SER A 65 -5.28 -0.54 7.51
CA SER A 65 -6.31 0.02 6.64
C SER A 65 -7.33 -1.05 6.21
N CYS A 66 -6.88 -2.23 5.76
CA CYS A 66 -7.78 -3.32 5.35
C CYS A 66 -8.67 -3.82 6.50
N ILE A 67 -8.18 -3.78 7.74
CA ILE A 67 -8.95 -4.15 8.93
C ILE A 67 -9.95 -3.06 9.30
N THR A 68 -9.56 -1.79 9.22
CA THR A 68 -10.41 -0.66 9.65
C THR A 68 -11.46 -0.28 8.63
N ALA A 69 -11.21 -0.52 7.33
CA ALA A 69 -12.13 -0.17 6.25
C ALA A 69 -13.54 -0.75 6.42
N PRO A 70 -13.75 -2.04 6.72
CA PRO A 70 -15.08 -2.62 6.84
C PRO A 70 -15.77 -2.37 8.19
N LEU A 71 -15.12 -1.70 9.16
CA LEU A 71 -15.67 -1.54 10.50
C LEU A 71 -16.84 -0.54 10.58
N SER A 72 -16.89 0.42 9.65
CA SER A 72 -17.95 1.44 9.64
C SER A 72 -18.13 2.03 8.25
N PRO A 73 -19.37 2.20 7.79
CA PRO A 73 -19.66 2.85 6.51
C PRO A 73 -19.58 4.39 6.59
N ASN A 74 -19.36 4.99 7.77
CA ASN A 74 -19.34 6.43 7.94
C ASN A 74 -18.13 7.08 7.28
N VAL A 75 -18.31 8.32 6.82
CA VAL A 75 -17.30 9.11 6.08
C VAL A 75 -15.97 9.24 6.82
N LEU A 76 -16.02 9.59 8.13
CA LEU A 76 -14.80 9.81 8.91
C LEU A 76 -13.96 8.55 9.12
N PRO A 77 -14.51 7.41 9.57
CA PRO A 77 -13.76 6.14 9.64
C PRO A 77 -13.20 5.68 8.29
N LEU A 78 -13.99 5.78 7.21
CA LEU A 78 -13.53 5.46 5.86
C LEU A 78 -12.41 6.40 5.41
N GLY A 79 -12.52 7.69 5.69
CA GLY A 79 -11.47 8.66 5.39
C GLY A 79 -10.15 8.36 6.11
N ILE A 80 -10.20 7.98 7.40
CA ILE A 80 -9.03 7.55 8.18
C ILE A 80 -8.45 6.28 7.59
N SER A 81 -9.28 5.30 7.27
CA SER A 81 -8.85 4.03 6.67
C SER A 81 -8.15 4.27 5.33
N LEU A 82 -8.73 5.08 4.44
CA LEU A 82 -8.14 5.39 3.15
C LEU A 82 -6.89 6.27 3.26
N PHE A 83 -6.81 7.16 4.23
CA PHE A 83 -5.57 7.87 4.53
C PHE A 83 -4.45 6.91 4.93
N LEU A 84 -4.72 5.95 5.82
CA LEU A 84 -3.77 4.89 6.18
C LEU A 84 -3.37 4.04 4.97
N LEU A 85 -4.32 3.74 4.08
CA LEU A 85 -4.06 3.02 2.84
C LEU A 85 -3.03 3.77 1.97
N GLY A 86 -3.21 5.08 1.80
CA GLY A 86 -2.30 5.94 1.05
C GLY A 86 -0.92 6.03 1.69
N ALA A 87 -0.85 6.26 3.00
CA ALA A 87 0.41 6.35 3.75
C ALA A 87 1.18 5.03 3.73
N GLY A 88 0.49 3.90 3.92
CA GLY A 88 1.08 2.56 3.83
C GLY A 88 1.65 2.28 2.45
N TRP A 89 0.93 2.66 1.39
CA TRP A 89 1.42 2.57 0.02
C TRP A 89 2.67 3.43 -0.19
N ASN A 90 2.67 4.67 0.29
CA ASN A 90 3.83 5.56 0.18
C ASN A 90 5.09 4.93 0.79
N PHE A 91 5.00 4.43 2.01
CA PHE A 91 6.13 3.81 2.70
C PHE A 91 6.63 2.55 1.99
N CYS A 92 5.73 1.70 1.51
CA CYS A 92 6.10 0.52 0.72
C CYS A 92 6.74 0.90 -0.61
N PHE A 93 6.20 1.91 -1.30
CA PHE A 93 6.69 2.37 -2.60
C PHE A 93 8.08 2.99 -2.48
N VAL A 94 8.26 3.94 -1.55
CA VAL A 94 9.55 4.60 -1.32
C VAL A 94 10.60 3.60 -0.85
N GLY A 95 10.26 2.74 0.12
CA GLY A 95 11.16 1.70 0.63
C GLY A 95 11.53 0.66 -0.42
N GLY A 96 10.56 0.19 -1.21
CA GLY A 96 10.75 -0.82 -2.25
C GLY A 96 11.54 -0.30 -3.43
N SER A 97 11.21 0.89 -3.95
CA SER A 97 11.92 1.52 -5.07
C SER A 97 13.37 1.84 -4.72
N THR A 98 13.63 2.31 -3.49
CA THR A 98 15.00 2.55 -3.03
C THR A 98 15.76 1.24 -2.86
N LEU A 99 15.14 0.22 -2.25
CA LEU A 99 15.78 -1.10 -2.09
C LEU A 99 16.15 -1.71 -3.45
N LEU A 100 15.29 -1.59 -4.46
CA LEU A 100 15.56 -2.03 -5.81
C LEU A 100 16.73 -1.24 -6.42
N SER A 101 16.70 0.08 -6.29
CA SER A 101 17.73 0.98 -6.84
C SER A 101 19.10 0.74 -6.21
N ASP A 102 19.18 0.41 -4.92
CA ASP A 102 20.43 0.15 -4.22
C ASP A 102 21.17 -1.12 -4.74
N GLN A 103 20.44 -2.04 -5.36
CA GLN A 103 20.98 -3.31 -5.88
C GLN A 103 21.39 -3.25 -7.36
N LEU A 104 21.17 -2.12 -8.04
CA LEU A 104 21.34 -1.99 -9.48
C LEU A 104 22.41 -0.95 -9.81
N SER A 105 23.12 -1.19 -10.91
CA SER A 105 24.00 -0.18 -11.50
C SER A 105 23.19 1.03 -12.02
N PRO A 106 23.78 2.23 -12.12
CA PRO A 106 23.07 3.42 -12.60
C PRO A 106 22.36 3.24 -13.95
N VAL A 107 22.96 2.45 -14.85
CA VAL A 107 22.40 2.15 -16.19
C VAL A 107 21.17 1.27 -16.11
N GLU A 108 21.14 0.32 -15.17
CA GLU A 108 20.06 -0.64 -15.03
C GLU A 108 18.86 -0.08 -14.24
N ARG A 109 19.09 0.92 -13.37
CA ARG A 109 18.04 1.49 -12.50
C ARG A 109 16.81 1.96 -13.27
N SER A 110 17.02 2.79 -14.30
CA SER A 110 15.92 3.38 -15.06
C SER A 110 15.10 2.30 -15.78
N ARG A 111 15.76 1.33 -16.41
CA ARG A 111 15.09 0.24 -17.13
C ARG A 111 14.30 -0.67 -16.19
N THR A 112 14.91 -1.06 -15.08
CA THR A 112 14.28 -1.98 -14.12
C THR A 112 13.13 -1.30 -13.40
N GLN A 113 13.29 -0.03 -12.98
CA GLN A 113 12.22 0.75 -12.37
C GLN A 113 11.05 0.92 -13.34
N GLY A 114 11.31 1.30 -14.61
CA GLY A 114 10.26 1.44 -15.62
C GLY A 114 9.51 0.12 -15.87
N THR A 115 10.21 -1.01 -15.90
CA THR A 115 9.57 -2.33 -16.03
C THR A 115 8.72 -2.67 -14.80
N SER A 116 9.22 -2.39 -13.60
CA SER A 116 8.48 -2.58 -12.35
C SER A 116 7.21 -1.73 -12.32
N ASP A 117 7.32 -0.44 -12.65
CA ASP A 117 6.18 0.48 -12.66
C ASP A 117 5.15 0.10 -13.71
N PHE A 118 5.59 -0.38 -14.89
CA PHE A 118 4.71 -0.91 -15.93
C PHE A 118 3.92 -2.14 -15.43
N LEU A 119 4.59 -3.10 -14.79
CA LEU A 119 3.94 -4.30 -14.26
C LEU A 119 2.94 -3.97 -13.14
N VAL A 120 3.32 -3.04 -12.25
CA VAL A 120 2.42 -2.55 -11.19
C VAL A 120 1.22 -1.84 -11.80
N GLY A 121 1.43 -0.99 -12.81
CA GLY A 121 0.36 -0.30 -13.52
C GLY A 121 -0.60 -1.26 -14.22
N LEU A 122 -0.07 -2.25 -14.94
CA LEU A 122 -0.87 -3.28 -15.62
C LEU A 122 -1.70 -4.10 -14.62
N ALA A 123 -1.08 -4.58 -13.54
CA ALA A 123 -1.79 -5.30 -12.49
C ALA A 123 -2.87 -4.44 -11.82
N SER A 124 -2.59 -3.15 -11.60
CA SER A 124 -3.56 -2.21 -11.04
C SER A 124 -4.75 -1.96 -11.98
N ALA A 125 -4.50 -1.85 -13.28
CA ALA A 125 -5.57 -1.72 -14.29
C ALA A 125 -6.47 -2.95 -14.33
N ILE A 126 -5.90 -4.16 -14.33
CA ILE A 126 -6.65 -5.41 -14.30
C ILE A 126 -7.53 -5.47 -13.05
N ILE A 127 -7.00 -5.14 -11.89
CA ILE A 127 -7.75 -5.15 -10.63
C ILE A 127 -8.84 -4.10 -10.64
N SER A 128 -8.56 -2.88 -11.11
CA SER A 128 -9.56 -1.82 -11.20
C SER A 128 -10.75 -2.25 -12.08
N LEU A 129 -10.48 -2.83 -13.24
CA LEU A 129 -11.52 -3.34 -14.14
C LEU A 129 -12.31 -4.53 -13.54
N SER A 130 -11.63 -5.40 -12.81
CA SER A 130 -12.25 -6.57 -12.17
C SER A 130 -13.02 -6.22 -10.90
N SER A 131 -12.70 -5.10 -10.23
CA SER A 131 -13.25 -4.75 -8.92
C SER A 131 -14.78 -4.62 -8.91
N GLY A 132 -15.37 -4.06 -9.98
CA GLY A 132 -16.82 -3.96 -10.10
C GLY A 132 -17.50 -5.33 -10.13
N PHE A 133 -17.03 -6.24 -10.99
CA PHE A 133 -17.57 -7.60 -11.10
C PHE A 133 -17.43 -8.41 -9.81
N ILE A 134 -16.29 -8.25 -9.14
CA ILE A 134 -16.03 -8.97 -7.87
C ILE A 134 -16.87 -8.36 -6.75
N PHE A 135 -17.08 -7.04 -6.73
CA PHE A 135 -17.93 -6.36 -5.76
C PHE A 135 -19.38 -6.82 -5.85
N ASP A 136 -19.93 -6.93 -7.05
CA ASP A 136 -21.30 -7.44 -7.29
C ASP A 136 -21.48 -8.91 -6.84
N ALA A 137 -20.40 -9.71 -6.96
CA ALA A 137 -20.43 -11.14 -6.59
C ALA A 137 -20.06 -11.41 -5.14
N SER A 138 -19.55 -10.41 -4.40
CA SER A 138 -19.05 -10.58 -3.03
C SER A 138 -19.47 -9.41 -2.13
N SER A 139 -18.88 -9.30 -0.95
CA SER A 139 -19.09 -8.18 -0.03
C SER A 139 -17.85 -7.32 0.10
N TYR A 140 -18.03 -6.05 0.50
CA TYR A 140 -16.93 -5.13 0.84
C TYR A 140 -15.95 -5.76 1.85
N THR A 141 -16.48 -6.41 2.88
CA THR A 141 -15.68 -7.09 3.90
C THR A 141 -14.84 -8.22 3.32
N MET A 142 -15.39 -9.03 2.41
CA MET A 142 -14.65 -10.13 1.79
C MET A 142 -13.48 -9.61 0.94
N MET A 143 -13.70 -8.53 0.19
CA MET A 143 -12.63 -7.90 -0.58
C MET A 143 -11.56 -7.27 0.31
N ALA A 144 -11.94 -6.65 1.44
CA ALA A 144 -11.00 -6.12 2.41
C ALA A 144 -10.15 -7.23 3.04
N VAL A 145 -10.73 -8.40 3.32
CA VAL A 145 -10.00 -9.59 3.80
C VAL A 145 -9.01 -10.10 2.76
N ILE A 146 -9.41 -10.23 1.50
CA ILE A 146 -8.52 -10.65 0.41
C ILE A 146 -7.36 -9.67 0.27
N ALA A 147 -7.64 -8.37 0.27
CA ALA A 147 -6.61 -7.33 0.20
C ALA A 147 -5.67 -7.39 1.42
N GLY A 148 -6.19 -7.65 2.61
CA GLY A 148 -5.41 -7.85 3.83
C GLY A 148 -4.48 -9.06 3.74
N ILE A 149 -4.96 -10.20 3.22
CA ILE A 149 -4.12 -11.38 2.98
C ILE A 149 -2.99 -11.06 1.99
N LEU A 150 -3.28 -10.33 0.91
CA LEU A 150 -2.26 -9.90 -0.04
C LEU A 150 -1.25 -8.93 0.59
N ALA A 151 -1.67 -8.08 1.54
CA ALA A 151 -0.78 -7.18 2.27
C ALA A 151 0.18 -7.92 3.22
N LEU A 152 -0.10 -9.17 3.60
CA LEU A 152 0.82 -9.99 4.37
C LEU A 152 2.07 -10.38 3.58
N VAL A 153 1.99 -10.47 2.24
CA VAL A 153 3.14 -10.86 1.40
C VAL A 153 4.31 -9.90 1.60
N PRO A 154 4.20 -8.58 1.33
CA PRO A 154 5.31 -7.67 1.55
C PRO A 154 5.70 -7.56 3.03
N LEU A 155 4.77 -7.77 3.97
CA LEU A 155 5.07 -7.80 5.40
C LEU A 155 6.03 -8.93 5.75
N PHE A 156 5.75 -10.16 5.32
CA PHE A 156 6.62 -11.30 5.55
C PHE A 156 7.96 -11.20 4.82
N MET A 157 7.95 -10.66 3.60
CA MET A 157 9.19 -10.40 2.85
C MET A 157 10.09 -9.39 3.58
N ALA A 158 9.52 -8.30 4.11
CA ALA A 158 10.26 -7.32 4.88
C ALA A 158 10.85 -7.92 6.16
N LEU A 159 10.09 -8.75 6.89
CA LEU A 159 10.58 -9.46 8.07
C LEU A 159 11.74 -10.42 7.76
N SER A 160 11.63 -11.17 6.66
CA SER A 160 12.68 -12.10 6.22
C SER A 160 13.96 -11.36 5.84
N PHE A 161 13.83 -10.24 5.13
CA PHE A 161 14.94 -9.37 4.76
C PHE A 161 15.66 -8.81 5.99
N MET A 162 14.91 -8.32 6.99
CA MET A 162 15.47 -7.77 8.21
C MET A 162 16.23 -8.83 9.04
N LYS A 163 15.72 -10.07 9.10
CA LYS A 163 16.41 -11.18 9.77
C LYS A 163 17.73 -11.53 9.09
N GLY A 164 17.75 -11.58 7.76
CA GLY A 164 18.96 -11.86 6.97
C GLY A 164 20.07 -10.81 7.21
N SER A 165 19.71 -9.54 7.25
CA SER A 165 20.67 -8.43 7.49
C SER A 165 21.31 -8.51 8.89
N VAL A 166 20.59 -8.94 9.90
CA VAL A 166 21.11 -9.09 11.28
C VAL A 166 22.11 -10.24 11.37
N VAL A 167 21.89 -11.34 10.64
CA VAL A 167 22.80 -12.50 10.64
C VAL A 167 24.14 -12.15 10.00
N VAL A 168 24.12 -11.46 8.84
CA VAL A 168 25.34 -11.03 8.14
C VAL A 168 26.17 -10.05 8.99
N SER A 169 25.52 -9.09 9.64
CA SER A 169 26.19 -8.13 10.52
C SER A 169 26.89 -8.80 11.73
N LYS A 170 26.34 -9.89 12.26
CA LYS A 170 26.97 -10.63 13.38
C LYS A 170 28.21 -11.42 12.92
N GLN A 171 28.21 -11.95 11.70
CA GLN A 171 29.36 -12.70 11.18
C GLN A 171 30.56 -11.83 10.80
N VAL A 172 30.35 -10.56 10.48
CA VAL A 172 31.43 -9.63 10.12
C VAL A 172 32.12 -9.08 11.38
N ASN A 173 31.47 -9.11 12.54
CA ASN A 173 31.99 -8.57 13.82
C ASN A 173 32.55 -9.67 14.75
N THR A 174 32.67 -10.90 14.30
CA THR A 174 33.38 -12.04 14.94
C THR A 174 34.63 -12.40 14.19
#